data_b537868671b565ba6b6115da6651249e
#
_entry.id   b537868671b565ba6b6115da6651249e
#
_cell.length_a   1.000
_cell.length_b   1.000
_cell.length_c   1.000
_cell.angle_alpha   90.00
_cell.angle_beta   90.00
_cell.angle_gamma   90.00
#
_symmetry.space_group_name_H-M   'P 1'
#
loop_
_entity.id
_entity.type
_entity.pdbx_description
1 polymer ?
#
loop_
_entity_poly.entity_id
_entity_poly.type
_entity_poly.pdbx_seq_one_letter_code
_entity_poly.pdbx_strand_id
1 'polypeptide(L)'
;MNTTKASHGQWSSRFGFILAATGSAVGLGNIWKFPYMTGVSGGSAFVLTYLLCITLIGVPILIMEWLIGRRAQQNPIQAMEFVARQEGRSPAWKVLGFVGVLGAFLILSFYSVIGGWALDYLFLTGSGTFQGMTGKETGAVFEGFLANAGSLMLWHTVFMGLTVWIVAMGVTTGLERASRIMMPGLALVLLILVGYAAVATDSFGRAAAFLFTPDWSAINGQVVLAALGHAFFTLSLGMGIMTAYGAYLGKEVNLLSTARTVVILDTTIALMAGMAIFPLVFAHSLEPSSGPGLIFVTLPIAFGNMTAGTLLGTLFFILLTFAALTSSMSLL
;
A
#
# COMPACT_ATOMS: atom_id res chain seq x y z
N MET A 1 -1.24 7.00 -45.34
CA MET A 1 -1.71 7.22 -43.95
C MET A 1 -0.56 6.99 -43.00
N ASN A 2 0.14 8.07 -42.61
CA ASN A 2 1.22 8.02 -41.65
C ASN A 2 0.65 7.77 -40.25
N THR A 3 0.79 6.55 -39.75
CA THR A 3 0.60 6.26 -38.35
C THR A 3 1.75 6.87 -37.59
N THR A 4 1.55 8.07 -37.04
CA THR A 4 2.38 8.59 -35.97
C THR A 4 2.33 7.59 -34.83
N LYS A 5 3.39 6.77 -34.71
CA LYS A 5 3.65 5.98 -33.50
C LYS A 5 3.76 7.01 -32.38
N ALA A 6 2.71 7.08 -31.53
CA ALA A 6 2.82 7.79 -30.27
C ALA A 6 3.96 7.12 -29.48
N SER A 7 5.02 7.88 -29.20
CA SER A 7 6.18 7.45 -28.43
C SER A 7 5.86 7.45 -26.93
N HIS A 8 4.72 6.88 -26.53
CA HIS A 8 4.50 6.60 -25.13
C HIS A 8 5.29 5.34 -24.79
N GLY A 9 6.23 5.45 -23.87
CA GLY A 9 6.98 4.29 -23.37
C GLY A 9 6.00 3.18 -22.98
N GLN A 10 6.30 1.94 -23.34
CA GLN A 10 5.54 0.77 -22.89
C GLN A 10 6.31 0.11 -21.75
N TRP A 11 5.62 -0.62 -20.90
CA TRP A 11 6.28 -1.49 -19.90
C TRP A 11 7.24 -2.42 -20.61
N SER A 12 8.45 -2.58 -20.07
CA SER A 12 9.50 -3.38 -20.74
C SER A 12 9.16 -4.86 -20.81
N SER A 13 8.33 -5.33 -19.88
CA SER A 13 7.89 -6.72 -19.81
C SER A 13 6.59 -6.86 -18.98
N ARG A 14 5.90 -7.99 -19.17
CA ARG A 14 4.76 -8.37 -18.30
C ARG A 14 5.18 -8.45 -16.83
N PHE A 15 6.36 -8.97 -16.54
CA PHE A 15 6.88 -9.06 -15.18
C PHE A 15 7.12 -7.69 -14.56
N GLY A 16 7.72 -6.75 -15.32
CA GLY A 16 7.90 -5.37 -14.89
C GLY A 16 6.58 -4.68 -14.58
N PHE A 17 5.58 -4.88 -15.44
CA PHE A 17 4.23 -4.38 -15.18
C PHE A 17 3.59 -4.98 -13.90
N ILE A 18 3.69 -6.32 -13.71
CA ILE A 18 3.18 -6.97 -12.51
C ILE A 18 3.83 -6.38 -11.25
N LEU A 19 5.15 -6.20 -11.25
CA LEU A 19 5.84 -5.60 -10.09
C LEU A 19 5.44 -4.15 -9.86
N ALA A 20 5.27 -3.36 -10.92
CA ALA A 20 4.83 -1.97 -10.80
C ALA A 20 3.38 -1.88 -10.32
N ALA A 21 2.45 -2.66 -10.89
CA ALA A 21 1.05 -2.70 -10.47
C ALA A 21 0.89 -3.25 -9.04
N THR A 22 1.67 -4.27 -8.67
CA THR A 22 1.72 -4.78 -7.30
C THR A 22 2.31 -3.72 -6.37
N GLY A 23 3.38 -3.00 -6.78
CA GLY A 23 3.96 -1.91 -5.98
C GLY A 23 3.02 -0.71 -5.81
N SER A 24 2.16 -0.46 -6.78
CA SER A 24 1.07 0.52 -6.63
C SER A 24 0.00 0.08 -5.64
N ALA A 25 -0.32 -1.22 -5.64
CA ALA A 25 -1.30 -1.81 -4.74
C ALA A 25 -0.72 -1.97 -3.31
N VAL A 26 0.48 -2.54 -3.20
CA VAL A 26 1.17 -2.76 -1.93
C VAL A 26 1.78 -1.46 -1.40
N GLY A 27 1.17 -0.92 -0.36
CA GLY A 27 1.58 0.34 0.25
C GLY A 27 1.34 0.36 1.76
N LEU A 28 1.16 1.56 2.29
CA LEU A 28 0.70 1.77 3.67
C LEU A 28 -0.65 1.07 3.92
N GLY A 29 -1.41 0.81 2.85
CA GLY A 29 -2.64 0.03 2.89
C GLY A 29 -2.43 -1.35 3.49
N ASN A 30 -1.42 -2.09 3.04
CA ASN A 30 -1.15 -3.46 3.46
C ASN A 30 -0.39 -3.53 4.78
N ILE A 31 0.60 -2.63 4.98
CA ILE A 31 1.51 -2.70 6.12
C ILE A 31 0.92 -2.02 7.36
N TRP A 32 0.09 -1.01 7.17
CA TRP A 32 -0.51 -0.25 8.27
C TRP A 32 -2.04 -0.40 8.33
N LYS A 33 -2.76 0.00 7.24
CA LYS A 33 -4.23 0.09 7.27
C LYS A 33 -4.89 -1.27 7.41
N PHE A 34 -4.37 -2.31 6.76
CA PHE A 34 -4.91 -3.66 6.86
C PHE A 34 -4.82 -4.23 8.29
N PRO A 35 -3.66 -4.25 8.98
CA PRO A 35 -3.59 -4.68 10.37
C PRO A 35 -4.48 -3.84 11.28
N TYR A 36 -4.48 -2.51 11.14
CA TYR A 36 -5.35 -1.64 11.90
C TYR A 36 -6.84 -1.97 11.71
N MET A 37 -7.30 -2.04 10.45
CA MET A 37 -8.69 -2.36 10.14
C MET A 37 -9.08 -3.76 10.62
N THR A 38 -8.18 -4.72 10.53
CA THR A 38 -8.37 -6.06 11.09
C THR A 38 -8.56 -6.01 12.60
N GLY A 39 -7.75 -5.19 13.29
CA GLY A 39 -7.83 -4.99 14.74
C GLY A 39 -9.16 -4.41 15.21
N VAL A 40 -9.69 -3.40 14.50
CA VAL A 40 -10.94 -2.69 14.89
C VAL A 40 -12.21 -3.32 14.34
N SER A 41 -12.11 -4.22 13.37
CA SER A 41 -13.27 -4.76 12.63
C SER A 41 -13.48 -6.26 12.83
N GLY A 42 -13.07 -6.80 13.99
CA GLY A 42 -13.36 -8.18 14.37
C GLY A 42 -12.44 -9.25 13.76
N GLY A 43 -11.16 -8.90 13.51
CA GLY A 43 -10.15 -9.88 13.10
C GLY A 43 -10.48 -10.60 11.80
N SER A 44 -10.67 -11.92 11.90
CA SER A 44 -10.99 -12.80 10.75
C SER A 44 -12.27 -12.43 10.01
N ALA A 45 -13.27 -11.83 10.68
CA ALA A 45 -14.49 -11.36 10.04
C ALA A 45 -14.19 -10.31 8.96
N PHE A 46 -13.32 -9.35 9.27
CA PHE A 46 -12.83 -8.36 8.30
C PHE A 46 -12.02 -9.04 7.19
N VAL A 47 -11.09 -9.92 7.54
CA VAL A 47 -10.22 -10.61 6.56
C VAL A 47 -11.05 -11.38 5.54
N LEU A 48 -12.01 -12.21 6.00
CA LEU A 48 -12.87 -12.99 5.11
C LEU A 48 -13.73 -12.10 4.21
N THR A 49 -14.33 -11.07 4.78
CA THR A 49 -15.15 -10.12 4.01
C THR A 49 -14.28 -9.36 2.98
N TYR A 50 -13.07 -8.97 3.37
CA TYR A 50 -12.10 -8.35 2.45
C TYR A 50 -11.73 -9.28 1.29
N LEU A 51 -11.44 -10.57 1.56
CA LEU A 51 -11.13 -11.55 0.52
C LEU A 51 -12.28 -11.73 -0.48
N LEU A 52 -13.52 -11.70 -0.01
CA LEU A 52 -14.69 -11.71 -0.89
C LEU A 52 -14.80 -10.42 -1.70
N CYS A 53 -14.68 -9.26 -1.07
CA CYS A 53 -14.79 -7.96 -1.76
C CYS A 53 -13.69 -7.79 -2.81
N ILE A 54 -12.43 -8.12 -2.49
CA ILE A 54 -11.33 -7.95 -3.43
C ILE A 54 -11.47 -8.90 -4.63
N THR A 55 -11.96 -10.12 -4.41
CA THR A 55 -12.13 -11.11 -5.48
C THR A 55 -13.33 -10.79 -6.37
N LEU A 56 -14.50 -10.52 -5.77
CA LEU A 56 -15.76 -10.38 -6.49
C LEU A 56 -15.96 -8.98 -7.08
N ILE A 57 -15.39 -7.96 -6.48
CA ILE A 57 -15.57 -6.56 -6.88
C ILE A 57 -14.26 -5.96 -7.35
N GLY A 58 -13.19 -6.10 -6.57
CA GLY A 58 -11.88 -5.52 -6.86
C GLY A 58 -11.28 -6.03 -8.17
N VAL A 59 -11.21 -7.35 -8.39
CA VAL A 59 -10.65 -7.93 -9.62
C VAL A 59 -11.39 -7.46 -10.89
N PRO A 60 -12.73 -7.52 -10.99
CA PRO A 60 -13.45 -7.02 -12.17
C PRO A 60 -13.18 -5.53 -12.44
N ILE A 61 -13.18 -4.68 -11.41
CA ILE A 61 -12.95 -3.24 -11.58
C ILE A 61 -11.49 -2.98 -12.01
N LEU A 62 -10.51 -3.68 -11.42
CA LEU A 62 -9.11 -3.60 -11.82
C LEU A 62 -8.92 -3.92 -13.31
N ILE A 63 -9.55 -4.99 -13.78
CA ILE A 63 -9.50 -5.39 -15.20
C ILE A 63 -10.17 -4.32 -16.08
N MET A 64 -11.28 -3.76 -15.64
CA MET A 64 -11.99 -2.70 -16.40
C MET A 64 -11.14 -1.43 -16.51
N GLU A 65 -10.50 -0.98 -15.43
CA GLU A 65 -9.61 0.20 -15.46
C GLU A 65 -8.44 -0.02 -16.41
N TRP A 66 -7.76 -1.18 -16.33
CA TRP A 66 -6.69 -1.51 -17.27
C TRP A 66 -7.19 -1.59 -18.72
N LEU A 67 -8.38 -2.13 -18.94
CA LEU A 67 -8.96 -2.22 -20.28
C LEU A 67 -9.24 -0.83 -20.88
N ILE A 68 -9.82 0.07 -20.09
CA ILE A 68 -10.07 1.47 -20.49
C ILE A 68 -8.75 2.15 -20.85
N GLY A 69 -7.74 2.07 -19.98
CA GLY A 69 -6.43 2.65 -20.22
C GLY A 69 -5.75 2.09 -21.47
N ARG A 70 -5.73 0.76 -21.61
CA ARG A 70 -5.13 0.05 -22.75
C ARG A 70 -5.82 0.38 -24.08
N ARG A 71 -7.15 0.58 -24.06
CA ARG A 71 -7.92 0.94 -25.24
C ARG A 71 -7.67 2.39 -25.68
N ALA A 72 -7.56 3.30 -24.70
CA ALA A 72 -7.42 4.72 -24.97
C ALA A 72 -5.97 5.15 -25.19
N GLN A 73 -5.00 4.55 -24.48
CA GLN A 73 -3.58 4.94 -24.44
C GLN A 73 -3.38 6.43 -24.14
N GLN A 74 -4.16 6.96 -23.20
CA GLN A 74 -4.20 8.36 -22.80
C GLN A 74 -4.28 8.46 -21.27
N ASN A 75 -4.13 9.68 -20.74
CA ASN A 75 -4.35 9.92 -19.31
C ASN A 75 -5.80 9.58 -18.90
N PRO A 76 -6.09 9.36 -17.61
CA PRO A 76 -7.39 8.87 -17.15
C PRO A 76 -8.58 9.75 -17.60
N ILE A 77 -8.42 11.08 -17.63
CA ILE A 77 -9.48 12.02 -18.03
C ILE A 77 -9.83 11.84 -19.50
N GLN A 78 -8.80 11.85 -20.35
CA GLN A 78 -8.95 11.69 -21.81
C GLN A 78 -9.38 10.26 -22.17
N ALA A 79 -8.92 9.25 -21.41
CA ALA A 79 -9.30 7.86 -21.63
C ALA A 79 -10.81 7.65 -21.45
N MET A 80 -11.40 8.23 -20.41
CA MET A 80 -12.84 8.17 -20.18
C MET A 80 -13.63 8.87 -21.28
N GLU A 81 -13.19 10.04 -21.72
CA GLU A 81 -13.83 10.75 -22.85
C GLU A 81 -13.71 9.96 -24.15
N PHE A 82 -12.53 9.43 -24.45
CA PHE A 82 -12.26 8.67 -25.66
C PHE A 82 -13.14 7.43 -25.78
N VAL A 83 -13.18 6.61 -24.72
CA VAL A 83 -14.01 5.40 -24.73
C VAL A 83 -15.49 5.75 -24.79
N ALA A 84 -15.96 6.78 -24.08
CA ALA A 84 -17.33 7.22 -24.14
C ALA A 84 -17.74 7.65 -25.57
N ARG A 85 -16.91 8.42 -26.27
CA ARG A 85 -17.16 8.84 -27.66
C ARG A 85 -17.19 7.64 -28.62
N GLN A 86 -16.29 6.66 -28.45
CA GLN A 86 -16.27 5.45 -29.25
C GLN A 86 -17.56 4.62 -29.12
N GLU A 87 -18.15 4.61 -27.92
CA GLU A 87 -19.39 3.90 -27.61
C GLU A 87 -20.66 4.77 -27.86
N GLY A 88 -20.54 5.90 -28.57
CA GLY A 88 -21.64 6.82 -28.82
C GLY A 88 -22.27 7.46 -27.57
N ARG A 89 -21.50 7.55 -26.49
CA ARG A 89 -21.90 8.13 -25.20
C ARG A 89 -21.41 9.56 -25.04
N SER A 90 -22.00 10.27 -24.06
CA SER A 90 -21.63 11.66 -23.77
C SER A 90 -20.15 11.81 -23.41
N PRO A 91 -19.42 12.81 -23.95
CA PRO A 91 -18.06 13.12 -23.54
C PRO A 91 -17.96 13.63 -22.09
N ALA A 92 -19.10 13.92 -21.43
CA ALA A 92 -19.15 14.27 -20.01
C ALA A 92 -18.59 13.18 -19.08
N TRP A 93 -18.46 11.92 -19.54
CA TRP A 93 -17.81 10.86 -18.78
C TRP A 93 -16.36 11.19 -18.38
N LYS A 94 -15.70 12.15 -19.04
CA LYS A 94 -14.41 12.68 -18.59
C LYS A 94 -14.41 13.20 -17.14
N VAL A 95 -15.57 13.64 -16.63
CA VAL A 95 -15.73 14.12 -15.25
C VAL A 95 -15.36 13.01 -14.26
N LEU A 96 -15.69 11.75 -14.57
CA LEU A 96 -15.31 10.61 -13.72
C LEU A 96 -13.79 10.44 -13.65
N GLY A 97 -13.09 10.59 -14.79
CA GLY A 97 -11.62 10.60 -14.81
C GLY A 97 -11.03 11.77 -14.01
N PHE A 98 -11.63 12.96 -14.10
CA PHE A 98 -11.21 14.14 -13.34
C PHE A 98 -11.40 13.92 -11.82
N VAL A 99 -12.55 13.40 -11.40
CA VAL A 99 -12.82 13.09 -9.98
C VAL A 99 -11.81 12.06 -9.45
N GLY A 100 -11.48 11.04 -10.26
CA GLY A 100 -10.45 10.05 -9.91
C GLY A 100 -9.07 10.70 -9.69
N VAL A 101 -8.61 11.54 -10.62
CA VAL A 101 -7.32 12.25 -10.50
C VAL A 101 -7.31 13.20 -9.30
N LEU A 102 -8.42 13.92 -9.05
CA LEU A 102 -8.56 14.76 -7.85
C LEU A 102 -8.48 13.91 -6.57
N GLY A 103 -9.10 12.74 -6.56
CA GLY A 103 -9.00 11.79 -5.44
C GLY A 103 -7.56 11.34 -5.20
N ALA A 104 -6.82 10.98 -6.26
CA ALA A 104 -5.39 10.62 -6.18
C ALA A 104 -4.55 11.77 -5.60
N PHE A 105 -4.78 13.00 -6.05
CA PHE A 105 -4.11 14.19 -5.53
C PHE A 105 -4.38 14.41 -4.04
N LEU A 106 -5.64 14.32 -3.61
CA LEU A 106 -6.01 14.46 -2.21
C LEU A 106 -5.40 13.36 -1.33
N ILE A 107 -5.33 12.13 -1.84
CA ILE A 107 -4.67 11.03 -1.13
C ILE A 107 -3.16 11.30 -1.04
N LEU A 108 -2.50 11.68 -2.13
CA LEU A 108 -1.07 11.95 -2.12
C LEU A 108 -0.71 13.06 -1.12
N SER A 109 -1.56 14.07 -0.93
CA SER A 109 -1.31 15.18 -0.03
C SER A 109 -1.08 14.76 1.44
N PHE A 110 -1.86 13.80 1.95
CA PHE A 110 -1.64 13.27 3.31
C PHE A 110 -0.69 12.05 3.32
N TYR A 111 -0.72 11.25 2.25
CA TYR A 111 0.09 10.04 2.13
C TYR A 111 1.59 10.34 2.18
N SER A 112 2.01 11.42 1.52
CA SER A 112 3.39 11.88 1.51
C SER A 112 3.87 12.38 2.88
N VAL A 113 2.97 12.93 3.70
CA VAL A 113 3.28 13.30 5.08
C VAL A 113 3.60 12.05 5.90
N ILE A 114 2.74 11.02 5.82
CA ILE A 114 2.96 9.74 6.52
C ILE A 114 4.21 9.02 5.98
N GLY A 115 4.47 9.11 4.67
CA GLY A 115 5.72 8.63 4.08
C GLY A 115 6.96 9.32 4.68
N GLY A 116 6.86 10.63 4.95
CA GLY A 116 7.88 11.40 5.67
C GLY A 116 8.07 10.91 7.10
N TRP A 117 6.99 10.57 7.82
CA TRP A 117 7.10 9.97 9.17
C TRP A 117 7.86 8.65 9.15
N ALA A 118 7.61 7.81 8.13
CA ALA A 118 8.30 6.54 7.98
C ALA A 118 9.82 6.74 7.78
N LEU A 119 10.22 7.78 7.05
CA LEU A 119 11.64 8.15 6.89
C LEU A 119 12.27 8.62 8.20
N ASP A 120 11.62 9.49 8.96
CA ASP A 120 12.12 9.95 10.26
C ASP A 120 12.32 8.77 11.22
N TYR A 121 11.30 7.91 11.31
CA TYR A 121 11.31 6.73 12.17
C TYR A 121 12.33 5.68 11.76
N LEU A 122 12.73 5.62 10.50
CA LEU A 122 13.85 4.81 10.04
C LEU A 122 15.15 5.22 10.76
N PHE A 123 15.41 6.53 10.86
CA PHE A 123 16.60 7.06 11.53
C PHE A 123 16.49 6.96 13.05
N LEU A 124 15.34 7.30 13.65
CA LEU A 124 15.12 7.18 15.10
C LEU A 124 15.29 5.74 15.57
N THR A 125 14.73 4.78 14.84
CA THR A 125 14.85 3.36 15.20
C THR A 125 16.28 2.88 15.00
N GLY A 126 16.91 3.24 13.88
CA GLY A 126 18.28 2.87 13.56
C GLY A 126 19.31 3.42 14.55
N SER A 127 19.06 4.57 15.16
CA SER A 127 19.90 5.14 16.23
C SER A 127 19.68 4.49 17.60
N GLY A 128 18.70 3.58 17.74
CA GLY A 128 18.37 2.94 19.00
C GLY A 128 17.55 3.81 19.97
N THR A 129 16.92 4.87 19.48
CA THR A 129 16.15 5.82 20.31
C THR A 129 15.10 5.14 21.18
N PHE A 130 14.44 4.09 20.69
CA PHE A 130 13.34 3.42 21.40
C PHE A 130 13.79 2.34 22.40
N GLN A 131 15.10 2.09 22.55
CA GLN A 131 15.60 1.03 23.45
C GLN A 131 15.23 1.30 24.91
N GLY A 132 14.52 0.35 25.52
CA GLY A 132 14.10 0.41 26.93
C GLY A 132 13.04 1.48 27.24
N MET A 133 12.49 2.17 26.23
CA MET A 133 11.45 3.17 26.45
C MET A 133 10.13 2.53 26.88
N THR A 134 9.44 3.21 27.78
CA THR A 134 8.06 2.91 28.16
C THR A 134 7.08 3.41 27.09
N GLY A 135 5.83 2.93 27.13
CA GLY A 135 4.77 3.42 26.23
C GLY A 135 4.54 4.93 26.31
N LYS A 136 4.68 5.51 27.50
CA LYS A 136 4.52 6.96 27.69
C LYS A 136 5.67 7.74 27.05
N GLU A 137 6.89 7.29 27.17
CA GLU A 137 8.06 7.93 26.55
C GLU A 137 8.02 7.82 25.03
N THR A 138 7.70 6.64 24.50
CA THR A 138 7.53 6.44 23.05
C THR A 138 6.38 7.28 22.48
N GLY A 139 5.25 7.38 23.19
CA GLY A 139 4.15 8.28 22.84
C GLY A 139 4.58 9.74 22.81
N ALA A 140 5.37 10.19 23.80
CA ALA A 140 5.89 11.55 23.84
C ALA A 140 6.84 11.87 22.67
N VAL A 141 7.63 10.90 22.19
CA VAL A 141 8.46 11.05 20.98
C VAL A 141 7.56 11.31 19.77
N PHE A 142 6.49 10.54 19.60
CA PHE A 142 5.56 10.73 18.48
C PHE A 142 4.81 12.06 18.56
N GLU A 143 4.29 12.43 19.73
CA GLU A 143 3.61 13.71 19.94
C GLU A 143 4.56 14.90 19.71
N GLY A 144 5.79 14.81 20.20
CA GLY A 144 6.84 15.81 19.98
C GLY A 144 7.20 15.97 18.51
N PHE A 145 7.27 14.87 17.76
CA PHE A 145 7.46 14.90 16.31
C PHE A 145 6.29 15.58 15.60
N LEU A 146 5.03 15.23 15.95
CA LEU A 146 3.83 15.83 15.37
C LEU A 146 3.69 17.33 15.70
N ALA A 147 4.18 17.76 16.84
CA ALA A 147 4.22 19.16 17.24
C ALA A 147 5.32 19.98 16.53
N ASN A 148 6.31 19.33 15.92
CA ASN A 148 7.43 19.99 15.26
C ASN A 148 7.16 20.18 13.75
N ALA A 149 6.52 21.28 13.38
CA ALA A 149 6.22 21.62 11.99
C ALA A 149 7.45 21.62 11.07
N GLY A 150 8.63 22.05 11.57
CA GLY A 150 9.87 22.07 10.80
C GLY A 150 10.32 20.67 10.42
N SER A 151 10.30 19.72 11.36
CA SER A 151 10.63 18.31 11.12
C SER A 151 9.64 17.66 10.15
N LEU A 152 8.34 17.90 10.36
CA LEU A 152 7.29 17.40 9.46
C LEU A 152 7.48 17.89 8.02
N MET A 153 7.74 19.18 7.84
CA MET A 153 7.99 19.76 6.51
C MET A 153 9.26 19.20 5.87
N LEU A 154 10.34 19.04 6.64
CA LEU A 154 11.60 18.49 6.13
C LEU A 154 11.38 17.07 5.58
N TRP A 155 10.85 16.17 6.39
CA TRP A 155 10.69 14.75 6.01
C TRP A 155 9.64 14.56 4.90
N HIS A 156 8.55 15.35 4.93
CA HIS A 156 7.60 15.41 3.81
C HIS A 156 8.30 15.84 2.50
N THR A 157 9.11 16.90 2.55
CA THR A 157 9.82 17.40 1.37
C THR A 157 10.85 16.39 0.84
N VAL A 158 11.59 15.73 1.73
CA VAL A 158 12.52 14.66 1.35
C VAL A 158 11.78 13.51 0.68
N PHE A 159 10.68 13.04 1.28
CA PHE A 159 9.88 11.95 0.72
C PHE A 159 9.27 12.30 -0.65
N MET A 160 8.69 13.50 -0.78
CA MET A 160 8.17 13.99 -2.06
C MET A 160 9.28 14.19 -3.09
N GLY A 161 10.43 14.70 -2.68
CA GLY A 161 11.61 14.83 -3.56
C GLY A 161 12.05 13.49 -4.14
N LEU A 162 12.09 12.42 -3.32
CA LEU A 162 12.38 11.07 -3.77
C LEU A 162 11.30 10.55 -4.74
N THR A 163 10.02 10.75 -4.41
CA THR A 163 8.90 10.36 -5.28
C THR A 163 8.97 11.04 -6.64
N VAL A 164 9.11 12.38 -6.66
CA VAL A 164 9.21 13.18 -7.89
C VAL A 164 10.44 12.76 -8.70
N TRP A 165 11.59 12.57 -8.06
CA TRP A 165 12.81 12.14 -8.73
C TRP A 165 12.63 10.81 -9.47
N ILE A 166 12.03 9.82 -8.83
CA ILE A 166 11.78 8.50 -9.46
C ILE A 166 10.79 8.62 -10.62
N VAL A 167 9.68 9.36 -10.43
CA VAL A 167 8.65 9.53 -11.46
C VAL A 167 9.19 10.32 -12.66
N ALA A 168 10.02 11.34 -12.42
CA ALA A 168 10.65 12.13 -13.48
C ALA A 168 11.58 11.32 -14.39
N MET A 169 12.10 10.18 -13.93
CA MET A 169 12.87 9.26 -14.78
C MET A 169 11.99 8.48 -15.77
N GLY A 170 10.65 8.58 -15.66
CA GLY A 170 9.68 7.94 -16.55
C GLY A 170 9.31 6.49 -16.15
N VAL A 171 8.44 5.88 -16.96
CA VAL A 171 7.79 4.61 -16.62
C VAL A 171 8.80 3.45 -16.52
N THR A 172 9.66 3.27 -17.51
CA THR A 172 10.58 2.12 -17.58
C THR A 172 11.81 2.30 -16.70
N THR A 173 12.42 3.47 -16.74
CA THR A 173 13.68 3.78 -16.04
C THR A 173 13.46 4.17 -14.59
N GLY A 174 12.33 4.78 -14.29
CA GLY A 174 11.92 5.21 -12.95
C GLY A 174 11.04 4.15 -12.26
N LEU A 175 9.73 4.18 -12.56
CA LEU A 175 8.73 3.38 -11.86
C LEU A 175 9.02 1.86 -11.90
N GLU A 176 9.27 1.33 -13.10
CA GLU A 176 9.49 -0.10 -13.27
C GLU A 176 10.78 -0.55 -12.59
N ARG A 177 11.87 0.22 -12.74
CA ARG A 177 13.16 -0.12 -12.12
C ARG A 177 13.10 -0.01 -10.59
N ALA A 178 12.46 1.03 -10.05
CA ALA A 178 12.24 1.17 -8.61
C ALA A 178 11.42 -0.01 -8.07
N SER A 179 10.31 -0.36 -8.71
CA SER A 179 9.46 -1.48 -8.28
C SER A 179 10.18 -2.83 -8.36
N ARG A 180 11.05 -3.04 -9.35
CA ARG A 180 11.87 -4.26 -9.47
C ARG A 180 12.84 -4.48 -8.32
N ILE A 181 13.27 -3.40 -7.66
CA ILE A 181 14.19 -3.46 -6.51
C ILE A 181 13.40 -3.48 -5.21
N MET A 182 12.43 -2.55 -5.08
CA MET A 182 11.74 -2.32 -3.82
C MET A 182 10.76 -3.45 -3.48
N MET A 183 10.06 -4.04 -4.46
CA MET A 183 9.08 -5.10 -4.19
C MET A 183 9.72 -6.40 -3.68
N PRO A 184 10.78 -6.95 -4.29
CA PRO A 184 11.49 -8.09 -3.71
C PRO A 184 12.14 -7.76 -2.36
N GLY A 185 12.69 -6.55 -2.20
CA GLY A 185 13.26 -6.09 -0.93
C GLY A 185 12.22 -6.04 0.18
N LEU A 186 11.03 -5.49 -0.12
CA LEU A 186 9.89 -5.47 0.79
C LEU A 186 9.46 -6.89 1.19
N ALA A 187 9.30 -7.79 0.20
CA ALA A 187 8.92 -9.17 0.46
C ALA A 187 9.95 -9.90 1.33
N LEU A 188 11.26 -9.69 1.07
CA LEU A 188 12.34 -10.29 1.87
C LEU A 188 12.31 -9.80 3.32
N VAL A 189 12.21 -8.50 3.53
CA VAL A 189 12.14 -7.92 4.90
C VAL A 189 10.90 -8.44 5.62
N LEU A 190 9.77 -8.51 4.93
CA LEU A 190 8.53 -9.03 5.51
C LEU A 190 8.66 -10.51 5.91
N LEU A 191 9.31 -11.33 5.08
CA LEU A 191 9.61 -12.73 5.41
C LEU A 191 10.51 -12.85 6.64
N ILE A 192 11.52 -12.00 6.77
CA ILE A 192 12.40 -11.95 7.95
C ILE A 192 11.59 -11.62 9.21
N LEU A 193 10.71 -10.61 9.14
CA LEU A 193 9.88 -10.19 10.28
C LEU A 193 8.86 -11.28 10.68
N VAL A 194 8.20 -11.93 9.72
CA VAL A 194 7.31 -13.06 9.99
C VAL A 194 8.07 -14.25 10.59
N GLY A 195 9.23 -14.58 10.03
CA GLY A 195 10.08 -15.65 10.55
C GLY A 195 10.55 -15.38 11.98
N TYR A 196 10.96 -14.15 12.27
CA TYR A 196 11.30 -13.74 13.64
C TYR A 196 10.09 -13.84 14.57
N ALA A 197 8.94 -13.31 14.18
CA ALA A 197 7.71 -13.36 14.97
C ALA A 197 7.30 -14.81 15.30
N ALA A 198 7.50 -15.74 14.36
CA ALA A 198 7.17 -17.15 14.51
C ALA A 198 8.08 -17.89 15.52
N VAL A 199 9.35 -17.49 15.62
CA VAL A 199 10.34 -18.15 16.48
C VAL A 199 10.48 -17.45 17.84
N ALA A 200 10.37 -16.13 17.87
CA ALA A 200 10.68 -15.32 19.05
C ALA A 200 9.46 -14.98 19.91
N THR A 201 8.23 -15.32 19.47
CA THR A 201 7.03 -15.02 20.26
C THR A 201 6.15 -16.24 20.46
N ASP A 202 5.60 -16.44 21.65
CA ASP A 202 4.59 -17.47 21.94
C ASP A 202 3.21 -17.08 21.39
N SER A 203 3.07 -15.86 20.83
CA SER A 203 1.78 -15.32 20.38
C SER A 203 1.49 -15.57 18.89
N PHE A 204 2.39 -16.25 18.16
CA PHE A 204 2.21 -16.50 16.72
C PHE A 204 0.94 -17.29 16.40
N GLY A 205 0.67 -18.35 17.18
CA GLY A 205 -0.56 -19.15 17.05
C GLY A 205 -1.83 -18.32 17.34
N ARG A 206 -1.78 -17.44 18.35
CA ARG A 206 -2.88 -16.51 18.66
C ARG A 206 -3.12 -15.52 17.52
N ALA A 207 -2.08 -14.99 16.91
CA ALA A 207 -2.18 -14.10 15.76
C ALA A 207 -2.75 -14.81 14.53
N ALA A 208 -2.31 -16.03 14.26
CA ALA A 208 -2.88 -16.86 13.19
C ALA A 208 -4.38 -17.15 13.42
N ALA A 209 -4.76 -17.50 14.63
CA ALA A 209 -6.18 -17.71 14.98
C ALA A 209 -6.99 -16.41 14.78
N PHE A 210 -6.46 -15.26 15.20
CA PHE A 210 -7.10 -13.95 15.05
C PHE A 210 -7.35 -13.59 13.58
N LEU A 211 -6.42 -13.93 12.68
CA LEU A 211 -6.53 -13.64 11.25
C LEU A 211 -7.38 -14.66 10.48
N PHE A 212 -7.34 -15.95 10.86
CA PHE A 212 -7.83 -17.02 10.01
C PHE A 212 -8.95 -17.87 10.62
N THR A 213 -9.20 -17.79 11.93
CA THR A 213 -10.34 -18.52 12.51
C THR A 213 -11.62 -17.74 12.29
N PRO A 214 -12.59 -18.25 11.49
CA PRO A 214 -13.78 -17.50 11.12
C PRO A 214 -14.64 -17.11 12.33
N ASP A 215 -14.89 -15.82 12.49
CA ASP A 215 -15.91 -15.29 13.40
C ASP A 215 -17.05 -14.66 12.59
N TRP A 216 -18.05 -15.48 12.30
CA TRP A 216 -19.22 -15.04 11.52
C TRP A 216 -20.11 -14.08 12.30
N SER A 217 -20.06 -14.09 13.64
CA SER A 217 -20.89 -13.25 14.50
C SER A 217 -20.48 -11.77 14.47
N ALA A 218 -19.21 -11.50 14.17
CA ALA A 218 -18.66 -10.15 14.05
C ALA A 218 -18.97 -9.48 12.70
N ILE A 219 -19.47 -10.22 11.69
CA ILE A 219 -19.80 -9.64 10.38
C ILE A 219 -21.08 -8.80 10.48
N ASN A 220 -20.93 -7.52 10.18
CA ASN A 220 -22.01 -6.54 10.12
C ASN A 220 -21.82 -5.56 8.97
N GLY A 221 -22.77 -4.66 8.73
CA GLY A 221 -22.72 -3.70 7.63
C GLY A 221 -21.50 -2.77 7.67
N GLN A 222 -20.99 -2.44 8.86
CA GLN A 222 -19.78 -1.60 9.00
C GLN A 222 -18.53 -2.38 8.59
N VAL A 223 -18.41 -3.65 8.98
CA VAL A 223 -17.30 -4.54 8.57
C VAL A 223 -17.31 -4.73 7.05
N VAL A 224 -18.49 -4.95 6.45
CA VAL A 224 -18.61 -5.09 4.98
C VAL A 224 -18.19 -3.79 4.27
N LEU A 225 -18.65 -2.64 4.75
CA LEU A 225 -18.26 -1.34 4.15
C LEU A 225 -16.78 -1.05 4.32
N ALA A 226 -16.21 -1.36 5.49
CA ALA A 226 -14.78 -1.21 5.78
C ALA A 226 -13.93 -2.11 4.87
N ALA A 227 -14.32 -3.38 4.71
CA ALA A 227 -13.65 -4.34 3.86
C ALA A 227 -13.73 -3.97 2.37
N LEU A 228 -14.90 -3.49 1.90
CA LEU A 228 -15.06 -2.99 0.54
C LEU A 228 -14.18 -1.75 0.30
N GLY A 229 -14.23 -0.78 1.19
CA GLY A 229 -13.40 0.43 1.12
C GLY A 229 -11.91 0.10 1.14
N HIS A 230 -11.51 -0.91 1.93
CA HIS A 230 -10.11 -1.38 1.94
C HIS A 230 -9.72 -2.06 0.62
N ALA A 231 -10.59 -2.88 0.03
CA ALA A 231 -10.33 -3.53 -1.26
C ALA A 231 -10.13 -2.51 -2.40
N PHE A 232 -10.91 -1.42 -2.42
CA PHE A 232 -10.71 -0.30 -3.37
C PHE A 232 -9.39 0.43 -3.11
N PHE A 233 -9.11 0.73 -1.86
CA PHE A 233 -7.91 1.46 -1.45
C PHE A 233 -6.64 0.68 -1.79
N THR A 234 -6.56 -0.60 -1.42
CA THR A 234 -5.36 -1.43 -1.60
C THR A 234 -5.05 -1.65 -3.09
N LEU A 235 -6.06 -1.84 -3.94
CA LEU A 235 -5.87 -2.00 -5.39
C LEU A 235 -5.78 -0.66 -6.15
N SER A 236 -5.80 0.48 -5.45
CA SER A 236 -5.75 1.82 -6.06
C SER A 236 -6.87 2.06 -7.10
N LEU A 237 -8.09 1.55 -6.83
CA LEU A 237 -9.24 1.64 -7.74
C LEU A 237 -10.00 2.95 -7.60
N GLY A 238 -10.62 3.41 -8.67
CA GLY A 238 -11.46 4.62 -8.71
C GLY A 238 -10.68 5.93 -8.78
N MET A 239 -9.34 5.87 -8.74
CA MET A 239 -8.46 7.04 -8.75
C MET A 239 -7.79 7.32 -10.10
N GLY A 240 -8.13 6.53 -11.12
CA GLY A 240 -7.50 6.64 -12.45
C GLY A 240 -6.09 6.05 -12.54
N ILE A 241 -5.47 5.65 -11.43
CA ILE A 241 -4.12 5.08 -11.37
C ILE A 241 -4.02 3.83 -12.25
N MET A 242 -4.92 2.88 -12.07
CA MET A 242 -4.92 1.65 -12.85
C MET A 242 -5.29 1.88 -14.30
N THR A 243 -6.09 2.91 -14.62
CA THR A 243 -6.32 3.37 -15.98
C THR A 243 -5.05 3.94 -16.61
N ALA A 244 -4.28 4.76 -15.87
CA ALA A 244 -2.99 5.26 -16.33
C ALA A 244 -1.98 4.12 -16.58
N TYR A 245 -1.87 3.17 -15.65
CA TYR A 245 -1.01 1.98 -15.82
C TYR A 245 -1.42 1.14 -17.04
N GLY A 246 -2.73 0.98 -17.24
CA GLY A 246 -3.31 0.31 -18.39
C GLY A 246 -2.96 0.95 -19.73
N ALA A 247 -2.78 2.28 -19.77
CA ALA A 247 -2.44 3.01 -20.99
C ALA A 247 -1.07 2.61 -21.58
N TYR A 248 -0.16 2.08 -20.76
CA TYR A 248 1.15 1.60 -21.17
C TYR A 248 1.20 0.09 -21.42
N LEU A 249 0.04 -0.63 -21.35
CA LEU A 249 -0.03 -2.07 -21.58
C LEU A 249 -0.12 -2.44 -23.07
N GLY A 250 0.70 -3.40 -23.47
CA GLY A 250 0.58 -4.04 -24.78
C GLY A 250 -0.71 -4.87 -24.93
N LYS A 251 -1.15 -5.06 -26.19
CA LYS A 251 -2.40 -5.80 -26.49
C LYS A 251 -2.31 -7.29 -26.18
N GLU A 252 -1.09 -7.85 -26.17
CA GLU A 252 -0.79 -9.26 -25.94
C GLU A 252 -0.91 -9.67 -24.46
N VAL A 253 -0.96 -8.70 -23.54
CA VAL A 253 -1.03 -8.98 -22.09
C VAL A 253 -2.41 -9.51 -21.71
N ASN A 254 -2.46 -10.70 -21.13
CA ASN A 254 -3.69 -11.27 -20.59
C ASN A 254 -4.05 -10.58 -19.26
N LEU A 255 -5.08 -9.71 -19.30
CA LEU A 255 -5.50 -8.90 -18.16
C LEU A 255 -5.97 -9.74 -16.98
N LEU A 256 -6.76 -10.80 -17.23
CA LEU A 256 -7.30 -11.64 -16.15
C LEU A 256 -6.18 -12.37 -15.39
N SER A 257 -5.26 -13.00 -16.11
CA SER A 257 -4.12 -13.68 -15.48
C SER A 257 -3.23 -12.70 -14.72
N THR A 258 -3.04 -11.49 -15.26
CA THR A 258 -2.24 -10.45 -14.62
C THR A 258 -2.93 -9.89 -13.37
N ALA A 259 -4.24 -9.62 -13.43
CA ALA A 259 -5.02 -9.14 -12.29
C ALA A 259 -5.02 -10.16 -11.14
N ARG A 260 -5.22 -11.45 -11.44
CA ARG A 260 -5.11 -12.51 -10.44
C ARG A 260 -3.75 -12.50 -9.74
N THR A 261 -2.66 -12.39 -10.51
CA THR A 261 -1.30 -12.35 -9.94
C THR A 261 -1.12 -11.15 -9.02
N VAL A 262 -1.52 -9.95 -9.45
CA VAL A 262 -1.40 -8.71 -8.65
C VAL A 262 -2.22 -8.83 -7.36
N VAL A 263 -3.47 -9.27 -7.44
CA VAL A 263 -4.34 -9.41 -6.26
C VAL A 263 -3.84 -10.47 -5.29
N ILE A 264 -3.32 -11.60 -5.79
CA ILE A 264 -2.72 -12.64 -4.91
C ILE A 264 -1.49 -12.09 -4.20
N LEU A 265 -0.60 -11.37 -4.91
CA LEU A 265 0.59 -10.78 -4.30
C LEU A 265 0.21 -9.71 -3.27
N ASP A 266 -0.70 -8.80 -3.60
CA ASP A 266 -1.20 -7.76 -2.70
C ASP A 266 -1.78 -8.35 -1.41
N THR A 267 -2.70 -9.29 -1.55
CA THR A 267 -3.36 -9.98 -0.43
C THR A 267 -2.36 -10.77 0.42
N THR A 268 -1.42 -11.48 -0.22
CA THR A 268 -0.38 -12.24 0.49
C THR A 268 0.47 -11.31 1.35
N ILE A 269 0.88 -10.16 0.81
CA ILE A 269 1.67 -9.17 1.56
C ILE A 269 0.86 -8.59 2.72
N ALA A 270 -0.43 -8.28 2.53
CA ALA A 270 -1.30 -7.81 3.61
C ALA A 270 -1.42 -8.83 4.75
N LEU A 271 -1.66 -10.10 4.43
CA LEU A 271 -1.74 -11.19 5.41
C LEU A 271 -0.41 -11.42 6.12
N MET A 272 0.71 -11.38 5.38
CA MET A 272 2.05 -11.48 5.96
C MET A 272 2.35 -10.30 6.89
N ALA A 273 1.93 -9.08 6.56
CA ALA A 273 2.06 -7.92 7.43
C ALA A 273 1.29 -8.12 8.74
N GLY A 274 0.06 -8.66 8.68
CA GLY A 274 -0.68 -9.07 9.86
C GLY A 274 0.08 -10.11 10.70
N MET A 275 0.64 -11.13 10.04
CA MET A 275 1.43 -12.18 10.70
C MET A 275 2.79 -11.69 11.24
N ALA A 276 3.32 -10.57 10.74
CA ALA A 276 4.50 -9.92 11.30
C ALA A 276 4.16 -9.05 12.51
N ILE A 277 3.01 -8.34 12.47
CA ILE A 277 2.63 -7.31 13.44
C ILE A 277 1.89 -7.90 14.65
N PHE A 278 0.83 -8.69 14.44
CA PHE A 278 -0.02 -9.16 15.55
C PHE A 278 0.69 -10.03 16.58
N PRO A 279 1.63 -10.94 16.23
CA PRO A 279 2.36 -11.67 17.25
C PRO A 279 3.14 -10.75 18.19
N LEU A 280 3.77 -9.68 17.66
CA LEU A 280 4.51 -8.70 18.45
C LEU A 280 3.58 -7.88 19.34
N VAL A 281 2.44 -7.43 18.79
CA VAL A 281 1.41 -6.68 19.54
C VAL A 281 0.88 -7.52 20.70
N PHE A 282 0.52 -8.77 20.45
CA PHE A 282 -0.05 -9.67 21.49
C PHE A 282 0.97 -10.13 22.51
N ALA A 283 2.23 -10.34 22.12
CA ALA A 283 3.30 -10.71 23.04
C ALA A 283 3.60 -9.61 24.07
N HIS A 284 3.39 -8.34 23.69
CA HIS A 284 3.60 -7.19 24.58
C HIS A 284 2.31 -6.66 25.21
N SER A 285 1.18 -7.40 25.07
CA SER A 285 -0.14 -7.00 25.58
C SER A 285 -0.57 -5.60 25.12
N LEU A 286 -0.22 -5.24 23.86
CA LEU A 286 -0.56 -3.96 23.26
C LEU A 286 -1.86 -4.03 22.46
N GLU A 287 -2.48 -2.87 22.23
CA GLU A 287 -3.76 -2.78 21.50
C GLU A 287 -3.54 -2.70 20.00
N PRO A 288 -4.17 -3.58 19.19
CA PRO A 288 -4.04 -3.54 17.73
C PRO A 288 -4.86 -2.43 17.06
N SER A 289 -5.67 -1.70 17.83
CA SER A 289 -6.69 -0.75 17.34
C SER A 289 -6.28 0.72 17.40
N SER A 290 -5.01 1.04 17.65
CA SER A 290 -4.56 2.41 17.95
C SER A 290 -4.31 3.32 16.72
N GLY A 291 -4.86 3.00 15.54
CA GLY A 291 -4.71 3.84 14.34
C GLY A 291 -3.24 4.04 13.91
N PRO A 292 -2.79 5.29 13.64
CA PRO A 292 -1.38 5.59 13.36
C PRO A 292 -0.44 5.19 14.50
N GLY A 293 -0.93 5.21 15.74
CA GLY A 293 -0.20 4.77 16.91
C GLY A 293 0.26 3.32 16.83
N LEU A 294 -0.44 2.45 16.09
CA LEU A 294 0.00 1.07 15.89
C LEU A 294 1.44 1.00 15.31
N ILE A 295 1.73 1.82 14.33
CA ILE A 295 3.03 1.81 13.63
C ILE A 295 4.07 2.70 14.33
N PHE A 296 3.65 3.87 14.83
CA PHE A 296 4.58 4.89 15.30
C PHE A 296 4.70 4.96 16.83
N VAL A 297 3.89 4.20 17.57
CA VAL A 297 3.98 4.06 19.02
C VAL A 297 4.08 2.59 19.42
N THR A 298 3.07 1.78 19.06
CA THR A 298 2.97 0.38 19.53
C THR A 298 4.14 -0.49 19.06
N LEU A 299 4.48 -0.46 17.77
CA LEU A 299 5.61 -1.25 17.25
C LEU A 299 6.98 -0.76 17.72
N PRO A 300 7.29 0.54 17.80
CA PRO A 300 8.51 1.02 18.45
C PRO A 300 8.67 0.57 19.91
N ILE A 301 7.58 0.51 20.69
CA ILE A 301 7.62 -0.07 22.05
C ILE A 301 8.04 -1.54 21.98
N ALA A 302 7.43 -2.33 21.10
CA ALA A 302 7.78 -3.73 20.95
C ALA A 302 9.25 -3.89 20.53
N PHE A 303 9.68 -3.18 19.48
CA PHE A 303 11.08 -3.23 19.03
C PHE A 303 12.07 -2.74 20.08
N GLY A 304 11.74 -1.71 20.86
CA GLY A 304 12.61 -1.18 21.91
C GLY A 304 12.87 -2.17 23.05
N ASN A 305 11.97 -3.14 23.24
CA ASN A 305 12.04 -4.14 24.31
C ASN A 305 12.39 -5.56 23.84
N MET A 306 12.76 -5.74 22.55
CA MET A 306 13.10 -7.03 21.97
C MET A 306 14.60 -7.23 21.77
N THR A 307 15.04 -8.48 21.81
CA THR A 307 16.38 -8.85 21.33
C THR A 307 16.50 -8.51 19.84
N ALA A 308 17.58 -7.85 19.43
CA ALA A 308 17.78 -7.32 18.07
C ALA A 308 16.67 -6.34 17.57
N GLY A 309 15.92 -5.75 18.49
CA GLY A 309 14.78 -4.89 18.16
C GLY A 309 15.14 -3.66 17.34
N THR A 310 16.31 -3.04 17.57
CA THR A 310 16.82 -1.95 16.74
C THR A 310 16.96 -2.38 15.27
N LEU A 311 17.56 -3.55 15.01
CA LEU A 311 17.71 -4.07 13.64
C LEU A 311 16.36 -4.38 13.02
N LEU A 312 15.48 -5.08 13.74
CA LEU A 312 14.16 -5.47 13.24
C LEU A 312 13.26 -4.26 12.99
N GLY A 313 13.28 -3.28 13.88
CA GLY A 313 12.54 -2.03 13.72
C GLY A 313 13.08 -1.20 12.55
N THR A 314 14.39 -1.13 12.37
CA THR A 314 15.00 -0.48 11.20
C THR A 314 14.57 -1.16 9.92
N LEU A 315 14.61 -2.50 9.85
CA LEU A 315 14.11 -3.26 8.69
C LEU A 315 12.62 -3.00 8.46
N PHE A 316 11.82 -2.92 9.52
CA PHE A 316 10.40 -2.60 9.41
C PHE A 316 10.16 -1.21 8.81
N PHE A 317 10.89 -0.18 9.23
CA PHE A 317 10.75 1.17 8.68
C PHE A 317 11.34 1.31 7.27
N ILE A 318 12.35 0.50 6.88
CA ILE A 318 12.78 0.34 5.48
C ILE A 318 11.63 -0.23 4.64
N LEU A 319 11.00 -1.31 5.11
CA LEU A 319 9.86 -1.93 4.46
C LEU A 319 8.69 -0.93 4.29
N LEU A 320 8.37 -0.20 5.36
CA LEU A 320 7.30 0.80 5.34
C LEU A 320 7.62 1.95 4.36
N THR A 321 8.87 2.41 4.31
CA THR A 321 9.34 3.42 3.37
C THR A 321 9.23 2.93 1.92
N PHE A 322 9.63 1.70 1.63
CA PHE A 322 9.48 1.11 0.30
C PHE A 322 8.01 1.01 -0.11
N ALA A 323 7.15 0.51 0.79
CA ALA A 323 5.72 0.44 0.56
C ALA A 323 5.10 1.83 0.32
N ALA A 324 5.52 2.83 1.08
CA ALA A 324 5.07 4.20 0.89
C ALA A 324 5.53 4.79 -0.45
N LEU A 325 6.80 4.60 -0.83
CA LEU A 325 7.35 5.13 -2.08
C LEU A 325 6.72 4.49 -3.31
N THR A 326 6.54 3.16 -3.34
CA THR A 326 5.94 2.47 -4.49
C THR A 326 4.52 2.95 -4.77
N SER A 327 3.72 3.19 -3.73
CA SER A 327 2.36 3.72 -3.88
C SER A 327 2.35 5.22 -4.21
N SER A 328 3.22 6.04 -3.61
CA SER A 328 3.27 7.48 -3.90
C SER A 328 3.69 7.76 -5.34
N MET A 329 4.59 6.95 -5.92
CA MET A 329 4.97 7.03 -7.33
C MET A 329 3.80 6.81 -8.28
N SER A 330 2.82 6.01 -7.90
CA SER A 330 1.63 5.75 -8.71
C SER A 330 0.53 6.79 -8.52
N LEU A 331 0.52 7.48 -7.38
CA LEU A 331 -0.40 8.58 -7.08
C LEU A 331 0.01 9.88 -7.79
N LEU A 332 1.31 10.08 -8.08
CA LEU A 332 1.87 11.22 -8.79
C LEU A 332 1.84 11.01 -10.31
#